data_35d0c0eddb0ec8fcf49db8d41106b4cd
#
_entry.id   35d0c0eddb0ec8fcf49db8d41106b4cd
#
_cell.length_a   1.000
_cell.length_b   1.000
_cell.length_c   1.000
_cell.angle_alpha   90.00
_cell.angle_beta   90.00
_cell.angle_gamma   90.00
#
_symmetry.space_group_name_H-M   'P 1'
#
loop_
_entity.id
_entity.type
_entity.pdbx_description
1 polymer ?
#
loop_
_entity_poly.entity_id
_entity_poly.type
_entity_poly.pdbx_seq_one_letter_code
_entity_poly.pdbx_strand_id
1 'polypeptide(L)'
;TLPCKPCFSQRDLTLAYSPGVAEPCLRIKEDPSQSALYTGRSNLVGVITNGTAVLGLGNIGPDASKPVMEGKGVLFKVFADIDVFDIELNVKEPEKLIETIKTMEPTFGAINLEDIKAPECFMVEERLREEMNIPVFHDDQHGTAVISGAALLNAAELTGRKLEDMNCLLYTSPSPRD
;
A
#
# COMPACT_ATOMS: atom_id res chain seq x y z
N THR A 1 0.18 16.35 -6.19
CA THR A 1 1.59 16.55 -6.56
C THR A 1 2.06 17.91 -6.05
N LEU A 2 3.16 17.91 -5.31
CA LEU A 2 3.80 19.14 -4.85
C LEU A 2 5.18 19.28 -5.53
N PRO A 3 5.58 20.49 -5.95
CA PRO A 3 6.93 20.71 -6.50
C PRO A 3 7.97 20.46 -5.40
N CYS A 4 8.97 19.64 -5.68
CA CYS A 4 10.12 19.42 -4.78
C CYS A 4 11.22 20.48 -4.93
N LYS A 5 11.10 21.36 -5.92
CA LYS A 5 12.00 22.50 -6.18
C LYS A 5 11.16 23.76 -6.42
N PRO A 6 11.73 24.96 -6.20
CA PRO A 6 11.05 26.20 -6.57
C PRO A 6 10.60 26.18 -8.04
N CYS A 7 9.37 26.58 -8.29
CA CYS A 7 8.76 26.59 -9.63
C CYS A 7 8.00 27.91 -9.81
N PHE A 8 8.75 29.03 -9.87
CA PHE A 8 8.19 30.38 -9.86
C PHE A 8 8.44 31.17 -11.16
N SER A 9 9.35 30.68 -12.00
CA SER A 9 9.71 31.38 -13.24
C SER A 9 9.27 30.61 -14.49
N GLN A 10 9.16 31.31 -15.62
CA GLN A 10 8.93 30.68 -16.93
C GLN A 10 9.99 29.60 -17.23
N ARG A 11 11.23 29.84 -16.85
CA ARG A 11 12.31 28.86 -17.02
C ARG A 11 12.06 27.60 -16.20
N ASP A 12 11.62 27.74 -14.95
CA ASP A 12 11.32 26.59 -14.08
C ASP A 12 10.19 25.73 -14.67
N LEU A 13 9.15 26.37 -15.18
CA LEU A 13 8.04 25.68 -15.85
C LEU A 13 8.50 24.97 -17.12
N THR A 14 9.42 25.57 -17.89
CA THR A 14 10.01 24.96 -19.08
C THR A 14 10.80 23.70 -18.75
N LEU A 15 11.50 23.68 -17.61
CA LEU A 15 12.24 22.51 -17.12
C LEU A 15 11.31 21.45 -16.50
N ALA A 16 10.30 21.90 -15.74
CA ALA A 16 9.39 21.01 -15.03
C ALA A 16 8.36 20.35 -15.96
N TYR A 17 8.07 20.94 -17.11
CA TYR A 17 7.10 20.42 -18.06
C TYR A 17 7.65 20.43 -19.49
N SER A 18 7.14 21.26 -20.37
CA SER A 18 7.53 21.26 -21.78
C SER A 18 8.49 22.39 -22.11
N PRO A 19 9.61 22.13 -22.81
CA PRO A 19 10.10 20.85 -23.39
C PRO A 19 10.95 19.98 -22.46
N GLY A 20 11.28 20.42 -21.25
CA GLY A 20 12.26 19.81 -20.35
C GLY A 20 11.98 18.33 -20.03
N VAL A 21 10.71 17.95 -19.88
CA VAL A 21 10.31 16.55 -19.58
C VAL A 21 10.59 15.56 -20.73
N ALA A 22 10.89 16.04 -21.94
CA ALA A 22 11.18 15.16 -23.07
C ALA A 22 12.42 14.29 -22.81
N GLU A 23 13.45 14.83 -22.19
CA GLU A 23 14.68 14.07 -21.88
C GLU A 23 14.40 12.91 -20.88
N PRO A 24 13.79 13.12 -19.70
CA PRO A 24 13.39 12.02 -18.84
C PRO A 24 12.50 10.98 -19.55
N CYS A 25 11.54 11.41 -20.36
CA CYS A 25 10.68 10.50 -21.10
C CYS A 25 11.47 9.57 -22.04
N LEU A 26 12.45 10.11 -22.74
CA LEU A 26 13.30 9.32 -23.64
C LEU A 26 14.19 8.34 -22.86
N ARG A 27 14.76 8.77 -21.74
CA ARG A 27 15.56 7.90 -20.87
C ARG A 27 14.74 6.73 -20.33
N ILE A 28 13.52 7.01 -19.85
CA ILE A 28 12.63 5.97 -19.35
C ILE A 28 12.15 5.04 -20.47
N LYS A 29 11.95 5.57 -21.67
CA LYS A 29 11.61 4.75 -22.85
C LYS A 29 12.73 3.78 -23.22
N GLU A 30 13.99 4.21 -23.12
CA GLU A 30 15.17 3.37 -23.37
C GLU A 30 15.38 2.33 -22.25
N ASP A 31 15.21 2.73 -20.99
CA ASP A 31 15.34 1.89 -19.82
C ASP A 31 14.22 2.21 -18.80
N PRO A 32 13.17 1.40 -18.74
CA PRO A 32 12.05 1.61 -17.81
C PRO A 32 12.43 1.71 -16.33
N SER A 33 13.58 1.14 -15.91
CA SER A 33 14.05 1.24 -14.53
C SER A 33 14.37 2.69 -14.12
N GLN A 34 14.68 3.55 -15.09
CA GLN A 34 14.95 4.97 -14.86
C GLN A 34 13.73 5.75 -14.35
N SER A 35 12.53 5.18 -14.44
CA SER A 35 11.33 5.80 -13.89
C SER A 35 11.46 6.07 -12.38
N ALA A 36 12.15 5.20 -11.64
CA ALA A 36 12.41 5.37 -10.22
C ALA A 36 13.32 6.56 -9.92
N LEU A 37 14.23 6.92 -10.85
CA LEU A 37 15.16 8.03 -10.70
C LEU A 37 14.54 9.37 -11.14
N TYR A 38 13.80 9.39 -12.23
CA TYR A 38 13.31 10.61 -12.86
C TYR A 38 11.92 11.03 -12.42
N THR A 39 11.21 10.19 -11.65
CA THR A 39 9.85 10.47 -11.19
C THR A 39 9.69 10.23 -9.69
N GLY A 40 8.54 10.62 -9.12
CA GLY A 40 8.17 10.30 -7.74
C GLY A 40 7.77 8.83 -7.51
N ARG A 41 7.81 7.98 -8.54
CA ARG A 41 7.33 6.59 -8.48
C ARG A 41 8.00 5.77 -7.38
N SER A 42 9.31 5.93 -7.18
CA SER A 42 10.06 5.18 -6.17
C SER A 42 9.62 5.42 -4.73
N ASN A 43 8.97 6.54 -4.45
CA ASN A 43 8.45 6.91 -3.13
C ASN A 43 6.91 7.02 -3.11
N LEU A 44 6.22 6.39 -4.04
CA LEU A 44 4.77 6.46 -4.15
C LEU A 44 4.16 5.07 -4.01
N VAL A 45 3.32 4.89 -2.99
CA VAL A 45 2.59 3.64 -2.73
C VAL A 45 1.11 3.83 -3.07
N GLY A 46 0.53 2.86 -3.76
CA GLY A 46 -0.92 2.76 -3.90
C GLY A 46 -1.51 2.01 -2.71
N VAL A 47 -2.31 2.68 -1.87
CA VAL A 47 -3.12 2.01 -0.85
C VAL A 47 -4.46 1.67 -1.47
N ILE A 48 -4.73 0.39 -1.66
CA ILE A 48 -5.86 -0.07 -2.47
C ILE A 48 -6.81 -0.92 -1.64
N THR A 49 -8.08 -0.57 -1.72
CA THR A 49 -9.17 -1.28 -1.05
C THR A 49 -10.39 -1.47 -1.97
N ASN A 50 -11.24 -2.43 -1.65
CA ASN A 50 -12.60 -2.48 -2.16
C ASN A 50 -13.66 -2.32 -1.05
N GLY A 51 -13.21 -2.00 0.16
CA GLY A 51 -14.06 -1.69 1.31
C GLY A 51 -14.90 -2.87 1.82
N THR A 52 -14.43 -4.11 1.62
CA THR A 52 -15.20 -5.32 1.96
C THR A 52 -14.96 -5.84 3.37
N ALA A 53 -13.91 -5.37 4.06
CA ALA A 53 -13.60 -5.75 5.44
C ALA A 53 -12.99 -4.58 6.22
N VAL A 54 -13.67 -3.45 6.22
CA VAL A 54 -13.20 -2.24 6.89
C VAL A 54 -13.23 -2.41 8.40
N LEU A 55 -12.15 -2.05 9.01
CA LEU A 55 -11.87 -2.15 10.43
C LEU A 55 -13.07 -1.78 11.32
N GLY A 56 -13.69 -2.77 11.97
CA GLY A 56 -14.81 -2.58 12.90
C GLY A 56 -16.17 -2.31 12.28
N LEU A 57 -16.24 -2.14 10.97
CA LEU A 57 -17.44 -1.77 10.26
C LEU A 57 -17.88 -2.83 9.22
N GLY A 58 -16.97 -3.77 8.90
CA GLY A 58 -17.24 -4.83 7.93
C GLY A 58 -17.31 -4.33 6.49
N ASN A 59 -18.24 -4.88 5.72
CA ASN A 59 -18.41 -4.54 4.30
C ASN A 59 -19.23 -3.25 4.15
N ILE A 60 -18.58 -2.11 4.14
CA ILE A 60 -19.21 -0.79 3.97
C ILE A 60 -19.02 -0.19 2.57
N GLY A 61 -18.28 -0.90 1.72
CA GLY A 61 -18.02 -0.48 0.34
C GLY A 61 -16.91 0.56 0.17
N PRO A 62 -16.50 0.80 -1.09
CA PRO A 62 -15.33 1.65 -1.37
C PRO A 62 -15.52 3.10 -0.94
N ASP A 63 -16.65 3.71 -1.20
CA ASP A 63 -16.87 5.14 -0.88
C ASP A 63 -16.74 5.42 0.62
N ALA A 64 -17.32 4.55 1.46
CA ALA A 64 -17.28 4.72 2.90
C ALA A 64 -15.93 4.34 3.53
N SER A 65 -15.08 3.57 2.83
CA SER A 65 -13.73 3.22 3.28
C SER A 65 -12.72 4.35 3.11
N LYS A 66 -13.01 5.34 2.27
CA LYS A 66 -12.11 6.46 1.95
C LYS A 66 -11.44 7.12 3.15
N PRO A 67 -12.15 7.49 4.23
CA PRO A 67 -11.49 8.14 5.38
C PRO A 67 -10.44 7.26 6.05
N VAL A 68 -10.62 5.93 6.04
CA VAL A 68 -9.65 4.98 6.60
C VAL A 68 -8.41 4.92 5.73
N MET A 69 -8.58 4.91 4.41
CA MET A 69 -7.48 4.88 3.44
C MET A 69 -6.65 6.18 3.46
N GLU A 70 -7.30 7.33 3.56
CA GLU A 70 -6.60 8.61 3.79
C GLU A 70 -5.80 8.58 5.10
N GLY A 71 -6.39 8.02 6.17
CA GLY A 71 -5.70 7.82 7.44
C GLY A 71 -4.48 6.91 7.31
N LYS A 72 -4.58 5.81 6.55
CA LYS A 72 -3.44 4.94 6.24
C LYS A 72 -2.35 5.73 5.50
N GLY A 73 -2.71 6.55 4.53
CA GLY A 73 -1.77 7.44 3.83
C GLY A 73 -1.03 8.39 4.76
N VAL A 74 -1.72 8.96 5.76
CA VAL A 74 -1.09 9.79 6.80
C VAL A 74 -0.05 9.00 7.59
N LEU A 75 -0.34 7.73 7.96
CA LEU A 75 0.62 6.89 8.68
C LEU A 75 1.89 6.62 7.84
N PHE A 76 1.74 6.28 6.56
CA PHE A 76 2.87 6.12 5.64
C PHE A 76 3.74 7.38 5.59
N LYS A 77 3.11 8.55 5.50
CA LYS A 77 3.83 9.83 5.43
C LYS A 77 4.54 10.16 6.74
N VAL A 78 3.86 10.01 7.86
CA VAL A 78 4.40 10.39 9.19
C VAL A 78 5.53 9.47 9.63
N PHE A 79 5.40 8.16 9.42
CA PHE A 79 6.34 7.19 9.95
C PHE A 79 7.46 6.81 8.99
N ALA A 80 7.24 6.94 7.68
CA ALA A 80 8.20 6.48 6.68
C ALA A 80 8.55 7.52 5.60
N ASP A 81 7.91 8.68 5.63
CA ASP A 81 8.02 9.73 4.59
C ASP A 81 7.69 9.22 3.16
N ILE A 82 6.80 8.22 3.08
CA ILE A 82 6.31 7.65 1.83
C ILE A 82 5.05 8.40 1.40
N ASP A 83 4.99 8.78 0.14
CA ASP A 83 3.80 9.37 -0.48
C ASP A 83 2.79 8.26 -0.84
N VAL A 84 1.51 8.57 -0.70
CA VAL A 84 0.42 7.62 -0.95
C VAL A 84 -0.63 8.23 -1.87
N PHE A 85 -1.13 7.41 -2.78
CA PHE A 85 -2.47 7.58 -3.35
C PHE A 85 -3.36 6.47 -2.81
N ASP A 86 -4.42 6.85 -2.12
CA ASP A 86 -5.48 5.96 -1.71
C ASP A 86 -6.46 5.75 -2.88
N ILE A 87 -6.80 4.48 -3.13
CA ILE A 87 -7.60 4.07 -4.29
C ILE A 87 -8.68 3.10 -3.84
N GLU A 88 -9.90 3.57 -3.87
CA GLU A 88 -11.09 2.82 -3.52
C GLU A 88 -11.73 2.26 -4.80
N LEU A 89 -11.69 0.94 -4.97
CA LEU A 89 -12.17 0.27 -6.16
C LEU A 89 -13.57 -0.33 -5.96
N ASN A 90 -14.53 0.10 -6.74
CA ASN A 90 -15.85 -0.52 -6.77
C ASN A 90 -15.83 -1.82 -7.60
N VAL A 91 -15.04 -2.78 -7.12
CA VAL A 91 -14.87 -4.10 -7.75
C VAL A 91 -15.03 -5.17 -6.68
N LYS A 92 -15.99 -6.09 -6.88
CA LYS A 92 -16.27 -7.17 -5.92
C LYS A 92 -15.63 -8.50 -6.35
N GLU A 93 -15.52 -8.74 -7.64
CA GLU A 93 -14.96 -9.96 -8.19
C GLU A 93 -13.43 -9.95 -8.07
N PRO A 94 -12.83 -10.94 -7.40
CA PRO A 94 -11.39 -10.97 -7.14
C PRO A 94 -10.53 -10.93 -8.41
N GLU A 95 -10.90 -11.65 -9.45
CA GLU A 95 -10.19 -11.67 -10.73
C GLU A 95 -10.15 -10.28 -11.38
N LYS A 96 -11.28 -9.58 -11.38
CA LYS A 96 -11.36 -8.23 -11.92
C LYS A 96 -10.60 -7.22 -11.06
N LEU A 97 -10.57 -7.43 -9.74
CA LEU A 97 -9.77 -6.62 -8.82
C LEU A 97 -8.28 -6.76 -9.14
N ILE A 98 -7.80 -7.99 -9.29
CA ILE A 98 -6.41 -8.29 -9.68
C ILE A 98 -6.06 -7.60 -10.99
N GLU A 99 -6.85 -7.82 -12.04
CA GLU A 99 -6.59 -7.21 -13.34
C GLU A 99 -6.61 -5.67 -13.29
N THR A 100 -7.50 -5.08 -12.49
CA THR A 100 -7.55 -3.63 -12.32
C THR A 100 -6.27 -3.11 -11.65
N ILE A 101 -5.83 -3.76 -10.57
CA ILE A 101 -4.63 -3.35 -9.82
C ILE A 101 -3.37 -3.48 -10.69
N LYS A 102 -3.24 -4.55 -11.45
CA LYS A 102 -2.11 -4.75 -12.38
C LYS A 102 -1.94 -3.60 -13.37
N THR A 103 -3.04 -3.05 -13.87
CA THR A 103 -2.95 -1.92 -14.82
C THR A 103 -2.38 -0.65 -14.22
N MET A 104 -2.34 -0.53 -12.90
CA MET A 104 -1.82 0.62 -12.17
C MET A 104 -0.32 0.53 -11.87
N GLU A 105 0.33 -0.60 -12.13
CA GLU A 105 1.76 -0.82 -11.85
C GLU A 105 2.68 0.31 -12.32
N PRO A 106 2.50 0.90 -13.53
CA PRO A 106 3.40 1.98 -13.97
C PRO A 106 3.40 3.23 -13.09
N THR A 107 2.35 3.42 -12.29
CA THR A 107 2.20 4.61 -11.43
C THR A 107 2.96 4.48 -10.12
N PHE A 108 3.06 3.28 -9.57
CA PHE A 108 3.49 3.04 -8.19
C PHE A 108 4.85 2.36 -8.07
N GLY A 109 5.54 2.64 -6.97
CA GLY A 109 6.71 1.89 -6.52
C GLY A 109 6.35 0.64 -5.73
N ALA A 110 5.18 0.61 -5.09
CA ALA A 110 4.64 -0.55 -4.38
C ALA A 110 3.12 -0.44 -4.22
N ILE A 111 2.48 -1.54 -3.86
CA ILE A 111 1.05 -1.62 -3.54
C ILE A 111 0.89 -2.11 -2.10
N ASN A 112 0.06 -1.41 -1.34
CA ASN A 112 -0.48 -1.87 -0.07
C ASN A 112 -1.96 -2.20 -0.26
N LEU A 113 -2.32 -3.45 -0.06
CA LEU A 113 -3.72 -3.89 -0.02
C LEU A 113 -4.27 -3.70 1.39
N GLU A 114 -5.47 -3.14 1.51
CA GLU A 114 -6.08 -2.81 2.79
C GLU A 114 -7.57 -3.17 2.79
N ASP A 115 -8.08 -3.71 3.89
CA ASP A 115 -9.50 -3.93 4.14
C ASP A 115 -10.22 -4.76 3.04
N ILE A 116 -9.52 -5.72 2.45
CA ILE A 116 -10.08 -6.71 1.53
C ILE A 116 -10.43 -7.97 2.33
N LYS A 117 -11.68 -8.41 2.24
CA LYS A 117 -12.18 -9.52 3.05
C LYS A 117 -11.48 -10.86 2.75
N ALA A 118 -11.39 -11.70 3.77
CA ALA A 118 -11.02 -13.10 3.62
C ALA A 118 -12.23 -13.93 3.12
N PRO A 119 -12.01 -15.00 2.34
CA PRO A 119 -10.72 -15.55 1.92
C PRO A 119 -10.14 -14.90 0.66
N GLU A 120 -10.86 -14.01 0.00
CA GLU A 120 -10.48 -13.41 -1.30
C GLU A 120 -9.14 -12.68 -1.23
N CYS A 121 -8.85 -12.01 -0.11
CA CYS A 121 -7.61 -11.26 0.08
C CYS A 121 -6.35 -12.12 -0.09
N PHE A 122 -6.40 -13.40 0.28
CA PHE A 122 -5.26 -14.32 0.16
C PHE A 122 -4.89 -14.54 -1.31
N MET A 123 -5.89 -14.89 -2.13
CA MET A 123 -5.70 -15.11 -3.56
C MET A 123 -5.30 -13.81 -4.28
N VAL A 124 -5.91 -12.68 -3.92
CA VAL A 124 -5.60 -11.38 -4.53
C VAL A 124 -4.14 -11.01 -4.28
N GLU A 125 -3.67 -11.12 -3.04
CA GLU A 125 -2.28 -10.82 -2.72
C GLU A 125 -1.30 -11.78 -3.41
N GLU A 126 -1.53 -13.09 -3.29
CA GLU A 126 -0.64 -14.11 -3.87
C GLU A 126 -0.43 -13.88 -5.37
N ARG A 127 -1.52 -13.71 -6.10
CA ARG A 127 -1.48 -13.48 -7.55
C ARG A 127 -0.81 -12.17 -7.92
N LEU A 128 -1.11 -11.08 -7.23
CA LEU A 128 -0.46 -9.79 -7.51
C LEU A 128 1.04 -9.84 -7.21
N ARG A 129 1.47 -10.54 -6.17
CA ARG A 129 2.89 -10.73 -5.86
C ARG A 129 3.64 -11.54 -6.93
N GLU A 130 2.96 -12.48 -7.57
CA GLU A 130 3.54 -13.30 -8.64
C GLU A 130 3.55 -12.59 -9.99
N GLU A 131 2.52 -11.78 -10.26
CA GLU A 131 2.27 -11.21 -11.57
C GLU A 131 2.75 -9.76 -11.75
N MET A 132 3.05 -9.05 -10.66
CA MET A 132 3.55 -7.66 -10.70
C MET A 132 5.06 -7.60 -10.46
N ASN A 133 5.71 -6.60 -11.06
CA ASN A 133 7.16 -6.36 -10.91
C ASN A 133 7.49 -5.34 -9.81
N ILE A 134 6.52 -4.97 -8.99
CA ILE A 134 6.67 -4.11 -7.83
C ILE A 134 6.20 -4.85 -6.57
N PRO A 135 6.72 -4.51 -5.38
CA PRO A 135 6.27 -5.10 -4.13
C PRO A 135 4.76 -4.94 -3.92
N VAL A 136 4.12 -6.03 -3.51
CA VAL A 136 2.72 -6.06 -3.07
C VAL A 136 2.67 -6.61 -1.66
N PHE A 137 1.94 -5.93 -0.79
CA PHE A 137 1.84 -6.24 0.64
C PHE A 137 0.39 -6.08 1.09
N HIS A 138 -0.12 -7.00 1.87
CA HIS A 138 -1.45 -6.90 2.49
C HIS A 138 -1.28 -6.65 4.00
N ASP A 139 -1.59 -5.44 4.45
CA ASP A 139 -1.28 -5.02 5.81
C ASP A 139 -2.07 -5.80 6.87
N ASP A 140 -3.35 -6.03 6.67
CA ASP A 140 -4.19 -6.78 7.63
C ASP A 140 -3.66 -8.20 7.92
N GLN A 141 -2.98 -8.80 6.94
CA GLN A 141 -2.36 -10.11 7.09
C GLN A 141 -0.96 -10.00 7.71
N HIS A 142 -0.07 -9.28 7.04
CA HIS A 142 1.36 -9.29 7.33
C HIS A 142 1.77 -8.25 8.36
N GLY A 143 1.17 -7.05 8.35
CA GLY A 143 1.39 -6.03 9.38
C GLY A 143 0.94 -6.54 10.75
N THR A 144 -0.25 -7.13 10.81
CA THR A 144 -0.78 -7.76 12.02
C THR A 144 0.11 -8.92 12.49
N ALA A 145 0.59 -9.76 11.59
CA ALA A 145 1.50 -10.86 11.93
C ALA A 145 2.84 -10.35 12.50
N VAL A 146 3.41 -9.32 11.89
CA VAL A 146 4.68 -8.72 12.33
C VAL A 146 4.55 -8.13 13.73
N ILE A 147 3.52 -7.32 13.98
CA ILE A 147 3.36 -6.68 15.29
C ILE A 147 3.01 -7.68 16.39
N SER A 148 2.19 -8.69 16.07
CA SER A 148 1.86 -9.77 17.01
C SER A 148 3.08 -10.60 17.36
N GLY A 149 3.90 -10.93 16.36
CA GLY A 149 5.18 -11.64 16.58
C GLY A 149 6.15 -10.82 17.42
N ALA A 150 6.29 -9.53 17.16
CA ALA A 150 7.13 -8.64 17.95
C ALA A 150 6.66 -8.55 19.41
N ALA A 151 5.36 -8.42 19.63
CA ALA A 151 4.77 -8.39 20.97
C ALA A 151 5.03 -9.71 21.73
N LEU A 152 4.90 -10.86 21.06
CA LEU A 152 5.16 -12.17 21.65
C LEU A 152 6.63 -12.34 22.02
N LEU A 153 7.55 -11.93 21.16
CA LEU A 153 9.00 -11.95 21.45
C LEU A 153 9.34 -11.10 22.67
N ASN A 154 8.84 -9.87 22.72
CA ASN A 154 9.05 -8.98 23.86
C ASN A 154 8.43 -9.53 25.15
N ALA A 155 7.25 -10.13 25.08
CA ALA A 155 6.61 -10.76 26.23
C ALA A 155 7.42 -11.96 26.75
N ALA A 156 7.98 -12.77 25.87
CA ALA A 156 8.87 -13.88 26.22
C ALA A 156 10.13 -13.38 26.95
N GLU A 157 10.78 -12.36 26.41
CA GLU A 157 11.97 -11.75 27.02
C GLU A 157 11.66 -11.16 28.41
N LEU A 158 10.63 -10.34 28.52
CA LEU A 158 10.23 -9.69 29.78
C LEU A 158 9.85 -10.71 30.88
N THR A 159 9.27 -11.83 30.50
CA THR A 159 8.85 -12.88 31.44
C THR A 159 9.90 -13.96 31.69
N GLY A 160 11.03 -13.91 30.97
CA GLY A 160 12.08 -14.94 31.02
C GLY A 160 11.62 -16.31 30.53
N ARG A 161 10.57 -16.38 29.70
CA ARG A 161 10.04 -17.62 29.14
C ARG A 161 10.61 -17.89 27.76
N LYS A 162 10.77 -19.16 27.44
CA LYS A 162 11.07 -19.55 26.05
C LYS A 162 9.78 -19.61 25.23
N LEU A 163 9.87 -19.27 23.97
CA LEU A 163 8.71 -19.32 23.07
C LEU A 163 8.07 -20.72 22.97
N GLU A 164 8.92 -21.76 22.99
CA GLU A 164 8.48 -23.17 22.97
C GLU A 164 7.65 -23.60 24.17
N ASP A 165 7.80 -22.89 25.31
CA ASP A 165 7.09 -23.14 26.55
C ASP A 165 5.83 -22.26 26.72
N MET A 166 5.55 -21.39 25.72
CA MET A 166 4.41 -20.47 25.79
C MET A 166 3.16 -21.07 25.14
N ASN A 167 2.09 -21.15 25.94
CA ASN A 167 0.76 -21.39 25.42
C ASN A 167 0.06 -20.04 25.26
N CYS A 168 -0.17 -19.63 24.02
CA CYS A 168 -0.86 -18.40 23.70
C CYS A 168 -2.23 -18.71 23.11
N LEU A 169 -3.29 -18.19 23.72
CA LEU A 169 -4.62 -18.20 23.16
C LEU A 169 -4.82 -16.89 22.40
N LEU A 170 -4.80 -16.99 21.07
CA LEU A 170 -5.18 -15.92 20.18
C LEU A 170 -6.62 -16.15 19.75
N TYR A 171 -7.52 -15.32 20.21
CA TYR A 171 -8.91 -15.32 19.76
C TYR A 171 -9.23 -13.96 19.14
N THR A 172 -10.10 -13.99 18.15
CA THR A 172 -10.68 -12.76 17.64
C THR A 172 -11.35 -12.07 18.80
N SER A 173 -10.88 -10.88 19.17
CA SER A 173 -11.60 -10.11 20.15
C SER A 173 -13.02 -9.90 19.61
N PRO A 174 -14.05 -9.87 20.49
CA PRO A 174 -15.28 -9.22 20.13
C PRO A 174 -14.95 -7.76 19.89
N SER A 175 -14.43 -7.53 18.72
CA SER A 175 -14.20 -6.21 18.19
C SER A 175 -15.57 -5.58 18.02
N PRO A 176 -15.74 -4.28 18.26
CA PRO A 176 -16.91 -3.58 17.70
C PRO A 176 -17.05 -3.80 16.19
N ARG A 177 -16.25 -4.68 15.66
CA ARG A 177 -16.06 -5.09 14.29
C ARG A 177 -16.72 -6.42 13.93
N ASP A 178 -17.08 -7.25 14.93
CA ASP A 178 -17.78 -8.53 14.71
C ASP A 178 -19.30 -8.34 14.79
#